data_d009b177adf31c64fd0c8bb90f195703
#
_entry.id   d009b177adf31c64fd0c8bb90f195703
#
_cell.length_a   1.000
_cell.length_b   1.000
_cell.length_c   1.000
_cell.angle_alpha   90.00
_cell.angle_beta   90.00
_cell.angle_gamma   90.00
#
_symmetry.space_group_name_H-M   'P 1'
#
loop_
_entity.id
_entity.type
_entity.pdbx_description
1 polymer ?
#
loop_
_entity_poly.entity_id
_entity_poly.type
_entity_poly.pdbx_seq_one_letter_code
_entity_poly.pdbx_strand_id
1 'polypeptide(L)'
;MKGDKSLAGEYEFLKRVKEALENEQTARSIECDDDEKAILDTVTLLTSKPVIYACNMSENDFVNGIDTNANYQAVCEIAAAEGSEVLPICAGLEAEISSLSKEDKEMFLEDLGIKSSGLDLLIQRSYNLLGLISYLTAGQPEVRAWTIKKGTKAPQAAGKIHTDFERGFIRAEVIHFDDLMANGTMQAAKEKGLVRSEGKEYVMKDGDIVLFRFNV
;
A
#
# COMPACT_ATOMS: atom_id res chain seq x y z
N MET A 1 17.07 34.69 -11.19
CA MET A 1 15.91 34.97 -12.03
C MET A 1 16.15 35.93 -13.23
N LYS A 2 17.27 36.53 -13.40
CA LYS A 2 17.55 37.25 -14.65
C LYS A 2 18.02 36.25 -15.71
N GLY A 3 17.08 35.58 -16.39
CA GLY A 3 17.42 34.81 -17.57
C GLY A 3 16.59 33.57 -17.90
N ASP A 4 15.89 32.95 -16.96
CA ASP A 4 15.13 31.73 -17.25
C ASP A 4 13.66 31.87 -16.86
N LYS A 5 12.79 32.04 -17.90
CA LYS A 5 11.35 32.14 -17.68
C LYS A 5 10.70 30.80 -17.30
N SER A 6 11.39 29.68 -17.50
CA SER A 6 10.89 28.34 -17.14
C SER A 6 10.83 28.13 -15.62
N LEU A 7 11.67 28.82 -14.87
CA LEU A 7 11.70 28.75 -13.39
C LEU A 7 10.65 29.65 -12.71
N ALA A 8 9.90 30.47 -13.47
CA ALA A 8 8.94 31.39 -12.86
C ALA A 8 7.76 30.63 -12.23
N GLY A 9 7.24 29.60 -12.87
CA GLY A 9 6.15 28.76 -12.34
C GLY A 9 6.58 28.01 -11.08
N GLU A 10 7.75 27.38 -11.11
CA GLU A 10 8.33 26.69 -9.95
C GLU A 10 8.50 27.63 -8.76
N TYR A 11 9.02 28.84 -8.98
CA TYR A 11 9.20 29.85 -7.94
C TYR A 11 7.88 30.28 -7.30
N GLU A 12 6.85 30.59 -8.10
CA GLU A 12 5.54 31.00 -7.58
C GLU A 12 4.87 29.85 -6.81
N PHE A 13 4.99 28.62 -7.28
CA PHE A 13 4.49 27.46 -6.57
C PHE A 13 5.20 27.27 -5.22
N LEU A 14 6.55 27.28 -5.20
CA LEU A 14 7.32 27.13 -3.96
C LEU A 14 7.07 28.27 -2.97
N LYS A 15 6.78 29.48 -3.47
CA LYS A 15 6.36 30.60 -2.64
C LYS A 15 5.00 30.33 -1.98
N ARG A 16 4.04 29.79 -2.73
CA ARG A 16 2.73 29.35 -2.18
C ARG A 16 2.88 28.26 -1.14
N VAL A 17 3.76 27.27 -1.38
CA VAL A 17 4.10 26.24 -0.40
C VAL A 17 4.67 26.85 0.87
N LYS A 18 5.61 27.78 0.75
CA LYS A 18 6.19 28.49 1.91
C LYS A 18 5.13 29.23 2.71
N GLU A 19 4.27 30.00 2.07
CA GLU A 19 3.18 30.75 2.70
C GLU A 19 2.20 29.82 3.45
N ALA A 20 1.86 28.66 2.86
CA ALA A 20 1.02 27.66 3.52
C ALA A 20 1.68 27.09 4.79
N LEU A 21 2.97 26.76 4.73
CA LEU A 21 3.71 26.25 5.89
C LEU A 21 3.87 27.31 6.99
N GLU A 22 4.05 28.58 6.64
CA GLU A 22 4.10 29.71 7.59
C GLU A 22 2.73 29.95 8.28
N ASN A 23 1.63 29.53 7.65
CA ASN A 23 0.28 29.53 8.19
C ASN A 23 -0.11 28.19 8.86
N GLU A 24 0.85 27.36 9.25
CA GLU A 24 0.67 26.08 9.93
C GLU A 24 -0.12 25.03 9.11
N GLN A 25 -0.25 25.23 7.79
CA GLN A 25 -0.85 24.25 6.88
C GLN A 25 0.19 23.19 6.48
N THR A 26 -0.26 21.96 6.34
CA THR A 26 0.61 20.87 5.88
C THR A 26 0.82 20.94 4.38
N ALA A 27 2.00 20.57 3.87
CA ALA A 27 2.27 20.57 2.44
C ALA A 27 1.34 19.61 1.65
N ARG A 28 0.85 18.52 2.28
CA ARG A 28 -0.09 17.57 1.67
C ARG A 28 -1.50 18.13 1.45
N SER A 29 -1.88 19.21 2.16
CA SER A 29 -3.18 19.84 2.01
C SER A 29 -3.22 20.92 0.93
N ILE A 30 -2.08 21.23 0.30
CA ILE A 30 -1.99 22.22 -0.77
C ILE A 30 -2.51 21.61 -2.06
N GLU A 31 -3.53 22.22 -2.65
CA GLU A 31 -4.00 21.83 -3.97
C GLU A 31 -2.92 22.14 -5.01
N CYS A 32 -2.54 21.16 -5.81
CA CYS A 32 -1.53 21.28 -6.86
C CYS A 32 -1.92 20.43 -8.08
N ASP A 33 -1.54 20.91 -9.25
CA ASP A 33 -1.61 20.14 -10.49
C ASP A 33 -0.46 19.11 -10.58
N ASP A 34 -0.41 18.33 -11.66
CA ASP A 34 0.59 17.27 -11.84
C ASP A 34 2.03 17.81 -11.92
N ASP A 35 2.21 18.99 -12.54
CA ASP A 35 3.53 19.62 -12.67
C ASP A 35 3.99 20.19 -11.33
N GLU A 36 3.10 20.86 -10.60
CA GLU A 36 3.34 21.37 -9.26
C GLU A 36 3.61 20.23 -8.26
N LYS A 37 2.90 19.11 -8.40
CA LYS A 37 3.14 17.92 -7.59
C LYS A 37 4.52 17.32 -7.86
N ALA A 38 4.94 17.26 -9.12
CA ALA A 38 6.29 16.83 -9.46
C ALA A 38 7.36 17.72 -8.81
N ILE A 39 7.14 19.04 -8.77
CA ILE A 39 8.02 19.99 -8.06
C ILE A 39 8.00 19.70 -6.55
N LEU A 40 6.82 19.55 -5.94
CA LEU A 40 6.70 19.27 -4.51
C LEU A 40 7.42 17.97 -4.10
N ASP A 41 7.37 16.96 -4.94
CA ASP A 41 8.03 15.67 -4.72
C ASP A 41 9.57 15.77 -4.72
N THR A 42 10.14 16.81 -5.34
CA THR A 42 11.58 17.09 -5.27
C THR A 42 11.99 17.71 -3.92
N VAL A 43 11.04 18.36 -3.24
CA VAL A 43 11.27 19.00 -1.94
C VAL A 43 10.90 18.01 -0.84
N THR A 44 11.88 17.50 -0.11
CA THR A 44 11.68 16.47 0.93
C THR A 44 11.06 17.07 2.20
N LEU A 45 9.79 17.48 2.12
CA LEU A 45 9.02 17.97 3.27
C LEU A 45 8.39 16.82 4.06
N LEU A 46 8.52 16.84 5.38
CA LEU A 46 7.87 15.86 6.23
C LEU A 46 6.33 15.95 6.13
N THR A 47 5.82 17.17 6.06
CA THR A 47 4.37 17.43 5.95
C THR A 47 3.76 17.14 4.59
N SER A 48 4.54 16.82 3.55
CA SER A 48 4.02 16.34 2.25
C SER A 48 3.72 14.84 2.26
N LYS A 49 4.25 14.10 3.24
CA LYS A 49 4.05 12.65 3.31
C LYS A 49 2.63 12.29 3.75
N PRO A 50 2.05 11.21 3.19
CA PRO A 50 0.78 10.69 3.65
C PRO A 50 0.90 10.18 5.10
N VAL A 51 -0.19 10.26 5.86
CA VAL A 51 -0.21 9.99 7.31
C VAL A 51 -1.32 8.98 7.64
N ILE A 52 -1.04 8.08 8.58
CA ILE A 52 -2.03 7.29 9.31
C ILE A 52 -1.98 7.71 10.77
N TYR A 53 -3.12 8.06 11.34
CA TYR A 53 -3.25 8.35 12.76
C TYR A 53 -3.46 7.04 13.54
N ALA A 54 -2.40 6.53 14.17
CA ALA A 54 -2.49 5.37 15.04
C ALA A 54 -2.96 5.80 16.44
N CYS A 55 -4.23 5.57 16.77
CA CYS A 55 -4.82 5.91 18.05
C CYS A 55 -4.61 4.74 19.03
N ASN A 56 -3.69 4.91 19.98
CA ASN A 56 -3.49 3.92 21.03
C ASN A 56 -4.58 4.03 22.09
N MET A 57 -5.45 3.04 22.13
CA MET A 57 -6.63 2.98 22.97
C MET A 57 -6.49 1.90 24.04
N SER A 58 -7.27 1.99 25.11
CA SER A 58 -7.32 0.96 26.13
C SER A 58 -8.17 -0.23 25.70
N GLU A 59 -7.98 -1.38 26.34
CA GLU A 59 -8.84 -2.55 26.16
C GLU A 59 -10.31 -2.25 26.45
N ASN A 60 -10.57 -1.43 27.47
CA ASN A 60 -11.91 -1.01 27.83
C ASN A 60 -12.61 -0.21 26.71
N ASP A 61 -11.86 0.58 25.93
CA ASP A 61 -12.42 1.29 24.80
C ASP A 61 -12.89 0.33 23.70
N PHE A 62 -12.15 -0.77 23.47
CA PHE A 62 -12.58 -1.82 22.53
C PHE A 62 -13.82 -2.56 23.00
N VAL A 63 -13.88 -2.91 24.31
CA VAL A 63 -15.05 -3.59 24.89
C VAL A 63 -16.30 -2.72 24.89
N ASN A 64 -16.17 -1.43 25.21
CA ASN A 64 -17.28 -0.49 25.30
C ASN A 64 -17.66 0.14 23.94
N GLY A 65 -16.90 -0.10 22.90
CA GLY A 65 -17.01 0.50 21.57
C GLY A 65 -16.17 1.76 21.44
N ILE A 66 -15.21 1.71 20.53
CA ILE A 66 -14.21 2.78 20.28
C ILE A 66 -14.87 4.13 19.96
N ASP A 67 -16.03 4.10 19.33
CA ASP A 67 -16.77 5.30 18.93
C ASP A 67 -17.36 6.07 20.12
N THR A 68 -17.29 5.54 21.34
CA THR A 68 -17.71 6.25 22.55
C THR A 68 -16.59 7.15 23.11
N ASN A 69 -15.36 6.99 22.63
CA ASN A 69 -14.21 7.76 23.09
C ASN A 69 -14.13 9.11 22.37
N ALA A 70 -14.37 10.21 23.10
CA ALA A 70 -14.40 11.57 22.54
C ALA A 70 -13.07 12.01 21.91
N ASN A 71 -11.92 11.56 22.44
CA ASN A 71 -10.62 11.87 21.86
C ASN A 71 -10.42 11.14 20.52
N TYR A 72 -10.88 9.90 20.43
CA TYR A 72 -10.85 9.16 19.18
C TYR A 72 -11.73 9.82 18.10
N GLN A 73 -12.94 10.26 18.47
CA GLN A 73 -13.82 10.99 17.55
C GLN A 73 -13.17 12.28 17.04
N ALA A 74 -12.53 13.07 17.93
CA ALA A 74 -11.84 14.28 17.53
C ALA A 74 -10.69 14.01 16.53
N VAL A 75 -9.93 12.93 16.73
CA VAL A 75 -8.91 12.52 15.75
C VAL A 75 -9.54 12.09 14.43
N CYS A 76 -10.67 11.40 14.45
CA CYS A 76 -11.39 11.01 13.23
C CYS A 76 -11.86 12.23 12.42
N GLU A 77 -12.34 13.28 13.09
CA GLU A 77 -12.74 14.55 12.45
C GLU A 77 -11.55 15.24 11.77
N ILE A 78 -10.41 15.35 12.48
CA ILE A 78 -9.18 15.92 11.92
C ILE A 78 -8.70 15.11 10.71
N ALA A 79 -8.63 13.79 10.86
CA ALA A 79 -8.17 12.91 9.79
C ALA A 79 -9.08 12.98 8.56
N ALA A 80 -10.40 13.05 8.75
CA ALA A 80 -11.36 13.21 7.66
C ALA A 80 -11.16 14.52 6.90
N ALA A 81 -10.90 15.63 7.63
CA ALA A 81 -10.62 16.93 7.02
C ALA A 81 -9.33 16.93 6.18
N GLU A 82 -8.34 16.13 6.55
CA GLU A 82 -7.06 15.98 5.85
C GLU A 82 -7.05 14.87 4.79
N GLY A 83 -8.12 14.07 4.67
CA GLY A 83 -8.14 12.87 3.83
C GLY A 83 -7.19 11.77 4.31
N SER A 84 -6.87 11.74 5.60
CA SER A 84 -6.00 10.77 6.25
C SER A 84 -6.80 9.62 6.87
N GLU A 85 -6.16 8.45 7.06
CA GLU A 85 -6.78 7.30 7.72
C GLU A 85 -6.51 7.31 9.23
N VAL A 86 -7.46 6.73 10.00
CA VAL A 86 -7.31 6.51 11.44
C VAL A 86 -7.28 5.02 11.72
N LEU A 87 -6.31 4.58 12.49
CA LEU A 87 -6.14 3.19 12.93
C LEU A 87 -6.24 3.12 14.46
N PRO A 88 -7.35 2.62 15.03
CA PRO A 88 -7.41 2.31 16.45
C PRO A 88 -6.58 1.04 16.73
N ILE A 89 -5.70 1.10 17.69
CA ILE A 89 -4.87 -0.01 18.16
C ILE A 89 -4.88 -0.06 19.68
N CYS A 90 -4.65 -1.23 20.27
CA CYS A 90 -4.34 -1.37 21.69
C CYS A 90 -2.94 -1.98 21.80
N ALA A 91 -1.94 -1.18 22.12
CA ALA A 91 -0.56 -1.64 22.18
C ALA A 91 -0.34 -2.73 23.26
N GLY A 92 -1.14 -2.73 24.34
CA GLY A 92 -1.13 -3.81 25.34
C GLY A 92 -1.55 -5.15 24.73
N LEU A 93 -2.71 -5.21 24.09
CA LEU A 93 -3.19 -6.40 23.39
C LEU A 93 -2.22 -6.87 22.30
N GLU A 94 -1.66 -5.95 21.51
CA GLU A 94 -0.69 -6.30 20.47
C GLU A 94 0.57 -6.94 21.05
N ALA A 95 1.05 -6.48 22.20
CA ALA A 95 2.20 -7.07 22.89
C ALA A 95 1.89 -8.51 23.36
N GLU A 96 0.70 -8.76 23.90
CA GLU A 96 0.25 -10.10 24.29
C GLU A 96 0.12 -11.02 23.07
N ILE A 97 -0.58 -10.58 22.03
CA ILE A 97 -0.80 -11.34 20.79
C ILE A 97 0.53 -11.70 20.12
N SER A 98 1.52 -10.81 20.15
CA SER A 98 2.83 -11.04 19.51
C SER A 98 3.61 -12.21 20.09
N SER A 99 3.31 -12.61 21.33
CA SER A 99 3.96 -13.72 22.04
C SER A 99 3.27 -15.07 21.83
N LEU A 100 2.07 -15.08 21.23
CA LEU A 100 1.26 -16.29 21.07
C LEU A 100 1.65 -17.09 19.82
N SER A 101 1.36 -18.39 19.84
CA SER A 101 1.36 -19.20 18.62
C SER A 101 0.30 -18.71 17.63
N LYS A 102 0.37 -19.14 16.37
CA LYS A 102 -0.62 -18.73 15.37
C LYS A 102 -2.04 -19.17 15.76
N GLU A 103 -2.17 -20.39 16.24
CA GLU A 103 -3.44 -20.99 16.67
C GLU A 103 -4.01 -20.24 17.88
N ASP A 104 -3.18 -19.96 18.90
CA ASP A 104 -3.59 -19.23 20.10
C ASP A 104 -3.97 -17.77 19.75
N LYS A 105 -3.24 -17.14 18.82
CA LYS A 105 -3.57 -15.81 18.30
C LYS A 105 -4.96 -15.77 17.66
N GLU A 106 -5.29 -16.75 16.83
CA GLU A 106 -6.59 -16.83 16.15
C GLU A 106 -7.72 -16.99 17.18
N MET A 107 -7.56 -17.86 18.16
CA MET A 107 -8.51 -18.05 19.27
C MET A 107 -8.67 -16.78 20.11
N PHE A 108 -7.58 -16.13 20.46
CA PHE A 108 -7.60 -14.91 21.28
C PHE A 108 -8.33 -13.76 20.57
N LEU A 109 -8.09 -13.57 19.25
CA LEU A 109 -8.79 -12.57 18.46
C LEU A 109 -10.29 -12.87 18.34
N GLU A 110 -10.66 -14.15 18.18
CA GLU A 110 -12.05 -14.58 18.10
C GLU A 110 -12.78 -14.32 19.43
N ASP A 111 -12.18 -14.64 20.58
CA ASP A 111 -12.73 -14.39 21.90
C ASP A 111 -13.01 -12.90 22.16
N LEU A 112 -12.16 -12.02 21.61
CA LEU A 112 -12.34 -10.57 21.69
C LEU A 112 -13.28 -10.00 20.62
N GLY A 113 -13.77 -10.82 19.68
CA GLY A 113 -14.56 -10.38 18.54
C GLY A 113 -13.80 -9.51 17.54
N ILE A 114 -12.47 -9.59 17.52
CA ILE A 114 -11.55 -8.81 16.65
C ILE A 114 -11.16 -9.68 15.45
N LYS A 115 -11.36 -9.17 14.24
CA LYS A 115 -11.09 -9.93 13.01
C LYS A 115 -9.60 -10.01 12.62
N SER A 116 -8.82 -9.02 13.02
CA SER A 116 -7.40 -8.90 12.66
C SER A 116 -6.65 -8.14 13.74
N SER A 117 -5.37 -8.47 13.96
CA SER A 117 -4.54 -7.69 14.89
C SER A 117 -4.32 -6.26 14.36
N GLY A 118 -4.00 -5.33 15.25
CA GLY A 118 -3.66 -3.96 14.88
C GLY A 118 -2.44 -3.89 13.96
N LEU A 119 -1.47 -4.79 14.13
CA LEU A 119 -0.32 -4.91 13.24
C LEU A 119 -0.75 -5.32 11.83
N ASP A 120 -1.62 -6.32 11.67
CA ASP A 120 -2.11 -6.75 10.37
C ASP A 120 -2.88 -5.62 9.67
N LEU A 121 -3.72 -4.89 10.42
CA LEU A 121 -4.43 -3.72 9.92
C LEU A 121 -3.48 -2.58 9.53
N LEU A 122 -2.43 -2.32 10.32
CA LEU A 122 -1.42 -1.30 10.00
C LEU A 122 -0.71 -1.62 8.69
N ILE A 123 -0.33 -2.88 8.49
CA ILE A 123 0.30 -3.33 7.24
C ILE A 123 -0.63 -3.09 6.06
N GLN A 124 -1.88 -3.55 6.13
CA GLN A 124 -2.87 -3.39 5.06
C GLN A 124 -3.12 -1.93 4.71
N ARG A 125 -3.34 -1.07 5.73
CA ARG A 125 -3.57 0.36 5.53
C ARG A 125 -2.35 1.07 4.97
N SER A 126 -1.15 0.70 5.43
CA SER A 126 0.10 1.26 4.89
C SER A 126 0.30 0.89 3.42
N TYR A 127 0.02 -0.35 3.03
CA TYR A 127 0.04 -0.77 1.63
C TYR A 127 -0.95 0.03 0.78
N ASN A 128 -2.19 0.18 1.26
CA ASN A 128 -3.21 0.96 0.57
C ASN A 128 -2.80 2.43 0.42
N LEU A 129 -2.34 3.05 1.51
CA LEU A 129 -1.91 4.46 1.55
C LEU A 129 -0.75 4.73 0.57
N LEU A 130 0.19 3.80 0.47
CA LEU A 130 1.34 3.90 -0.43
C LEU A 130 1.03 3.43 -1.86
N GLY A 131 -0.19 2.97 -2.12
CA GLY A 131 -0.59 2.42 -3.40
C GLY A 131 0.21 1.18 -3.78
N LEU A 132 0.53 0.32 -2.82
CA LEU A 132 1.30 -0.90 -3.03
C LEU A 132 0.37 -2.10 -3.24
N ILE A 133 0.84 -3.02 -4.07
CA ILE A 133 0.25 -4.35 -4.27
C ILE A 133 1.36 -5.39 -4.29
N SER A 134 0.99 -6.65 -4.07
CA SER A 134 1.92 -7.78 -4.12
C SER A 134 1.52 -8.77 -5.20
N TYR A 135 2.49 -9.19 -6.02
CA TYR A 135 2.34 -10.36 -6.87
C TYR A 135 3.28 -11.47 -6.40
N LEU A 136 3.00 -12.69 -6.78
CA LEU A 136 3.73 -13.88 -6.37
C LEU A 136 4.44 -14.52 -7.54
N THR A 137 5.64 -15.03 -7.29
CA THR A 137 6.27 -16.03 -8.17
C THR A 137 6.29 -17.37 -7.45
N ALA A 138 5.83 -18.41 -8.13
CA ALA A 138 5.79 -19.76 -7.59
C ALA A 138 6.50 -20.73 -8.54
N GLY A 139 7.57 -21.35 -8.08
CA GLY A 139 8.36 -22.30 -8.82
C GLY A 139 9.35 -23.03 -7.91
N GLN A 140 10.04 -24.01 -8.47
CA GLN A 140 11.19 -24.56 -7.77
C GLN A 140 12.44 -23.72 -8.12
N PRO A 141 13.26 -23.31 -7.16
CA PRO A 141 13.23 -23.69 -5.73
C PRO A 141 12.50 -22.71 -4.80
N GLU A 142 11.94 -21.60 -5.31
CA GLU A 142 11.45 -20.48 -4.48
C GLU A 142 10.00 -20.11 -4.77
N VAL A 143 9.27 -19.81 -3.69
CA VAL A 143 8.00 -19.08 -3.73
C VAL A 143 8.22 -17.74 -3.06
N ARG A 144 7.89 -16.64 -3.75
CA ARG A 144 8.19 -15.30 -3.24
C ARG A 144 7.11 -14.28 -3.60
N ALA A 145 6.83 -13.38 -2.65
CA ALA A 145 6.02 -12.20 -2.86
C ALA A 145 6.90 -11.00 -3.26
N TRP A 146 6.42 -10.21 -4.21
CA TRP A 146 7.09 -9.03 -4.74
C TRP A 146 6.18 -7.83 -4.63
N THR A 147 6.65 -6.80 -3.94
CA THR A 147 5.89 -5.57 -3.77
C THR A 147 6.17 -4.59 -4.90
N ILE A 148 5.09 -4.09 -5.52
CA ILE A 148 5.11 -3.11 -6.60
C ILE A 148 4.06 -2.02 -6.36
N LYS A 149 4.12 -0.91 -7.09
CA LYS A 149 3.06 0.10 -7.08
C LYS A 149 1.86 -0.36 -7.91
N LYS A 150 0.67 -0.02 -7.45
CA LYS A 150 -0.58 -0.19 -8.22
C LYS A 150 -0.46 0.55 -9.57
N GLY A 151 -0.87 -0.09 -10.65
CA GLY A 151 -0.70 0.45 -12.00
C GLY A 151 0.59 0.01 -12.70
N THR A 152 1.50 -0.70 -12.01
CA THR A 152 2.72 -1.24 -12.62
C THR A 152 2.37 -2.27 -13.70
N LYS A 153 2.98 -2.15 -14.88
CA LYS A 153 2.83 -3.11 -15.98
C LYS A 153 3.75 -4.33 -15.82
N ALA A 154 3.40 -5.42 -16.50
CA ALA A 154 4.13 -6.69 -16.41
C ALA A 154 5.64 -6.61 -16.68
N PRO A 155 6.16 -5.84 -17.67
CA PRO A 155 7.60 -5.71 -17.86
C PRO A 155 8.31 -5.08 -16.65
N GLN A 156 7.76 -3.98 -16.11
CA GLN A 156 8.34 -3.32 -14.93
C GLN A 156 8.25 -4.19 -13.67
N ALA A 157 7.16 -4.97 -13.53
CA ALA A 157 7.06 -5.97 -12.48
C ALA A 157 8.15 -7.04 -12.62
N ALA A 158 8.39 -7.56 -13.82
CA ALA A 158 9.50 -8.48 -14.10
C ALA A 158 10.86 -7.85 -13.77
N GLY A 159 11.03 -6.56 -14.04
CA GLY A 159 12.22 -5.76 -13.71
C GLY A 159 12.49 -5.67 -12.21
N LYS A 160 11.46 -5.80 -11.37
CA LYS A 160 11.61 -5.87 -9.91
C LYS A 160 12.38 -7.11 -9.46
N ILE A 161 12.30 -8.19 -10.23
CA ILE A 161 13.06 -9.42 -9.98
C ILE A 161 14.51 -9.24 -10.49
N HIS A 162 14.65 -8.87 -11.77
CA HIS A 162 15.93 -8.61 -12.39
C HIS A 162 15.76 -7.73 -13.65
N THR A 163 16.70 -6.82 -13.89
CA THR A 163 16.66 -5.90 -15.04
C THR A 163 16.61 -6.62 -16.40
N ASP A 164 17.21 -7.80 -16.51
CA ASP A 164 17.17 -8.57 -17.74
C ASP A 164 15.78 -9.14 -18.04
N PHE A 165 14.96 -9.41 -17.00
CA PHE A 165 13.58 -9.85 -17.17
C PHE A 165 12.70 -8.74 -17.78
N GLU A 166 12.97 -7.47 -17.43
CA GLU A 166 12.30 -6.33 -18.04
C GLU A 166 12.73 -6.14 -19.50
N ARG A 167 14.04 -6.14 -19.75
CA ARG A 167 14.61 -5.93 -21.10
C ARG A 167 14.19 -7.02 -22.08
N GLY A 168 14.28 -8.27 -21.65
CA GLY A 168 13.94 -9.45 -22.47
C GLY A 168 12.48 -9.87 -22.38
N PHE A 169 11.59 -9.11 -21.78
CA PHE A 169 10.20 -9.49 -21.55
C PHE A 169 9.48 -9.88 -22.84
N ILE A 170 8.90 -11.08 -22.83
CA ILE A 170 8.09 -11.61 -23.94
C ILE A 170 6.62 -11.60 -23.55
N ARG A 171 6.26 -12.28 -22.45
CA ARG A 171 4.90 -12.39 -21.92
C ARG A 171 4.92 -12.82 -20.45
N ALA A 172 3.79 -12.68 -19.78
CA ALA A 172 3.54 -13.23 -18.46
C ALA A 172 2.43 -14.29 -18.50
N GLU A 173 2.66 -15.44 -17.89
CA GLU A 173 1.59 -16.41 -17.60
C GLU A 173 1.06 -16.07 -16.22
N VAL A 174 -0.22 -15.67 -16.13
CA VAL A 174 -0.81 -15.08 -14.91
C VAL A 174 -2.04 -15.87 -14.50
N ILE A 175 -2.13 -16.19 -13.22
CA ILE A 175 -3.34 -16.69 -12.56
C ILE A 175 -3.54 -15.93 -11.26
N HIS A 176 -4.78 -15.62 -10.89
CA HIS A 176 -5.06 -15.04 -9.58
C HIS A 176 -4.93 -16.07 -8.47
N PHE A 177 -4.48 -15.65 -7.28
CA PHE A 177 -4.28 -16.52 -6.12
C PHE A 177 -5.53 -17.33 -5.77
N ASP A 178 -6.68 -16.69 -5.70
CA ASP A 178 -7.95 -17.36 -5.36
C ASP A 178 -8.35 -18.41 -6.39
N ASP A 179 -8.12 -18.14 -7.68
CA ASP A 179 -8.38 -19.11 -8.76
C ASP A 179 -7.49 -20.34 -8.63
N LEU A 180 -6.21 -20.15 -8.27
CA LEU A 180 -5.31 -21.28 -8.05
C LEU A 180 -5.72 -22.09 -6.82
N MET A 181 -6.05 -21.43 -5.71
CA MET A 181 -6.48 -22.10 -4.48
C MET A 181 -7.79 -22.89 -4.69
N ALA A 182 -8.75 -22.34 -5.40
CA ALA A 182 -10.01 -23.01 -5.72
C ALA A 182 -9.83 -24.25 -6.62
N ASN A 183 -8.75 -24.30 -7.41
CA ASN A 183 -8.48 -25.44 -8.32
C ASN A 183 -7.39 -26.39 -7.81
N GLY A 184 -6.69 -26.06 -6.75
CA GLY A 184 -5.71 -26.86 -6.04
C GLY A 184 -4.38 -27.02 -6.78
N THR A 185 -4.36 -27.07 -8.13
CA THR A 185 -3.12 -27.22 -8.90
C THR A 185 -3.08 -26.30 -10.12
N MET A 186 -1.88 -25.89 -10.50
CA MET A 186 -1.65 -25.10 -11.71
C MET A 186 -2.12 -25.84 -13.00
N GLN A 187 -2.02 -27.17 -13.01
CA GLN A 187 -2.47 -27.98 -14.16
C GLN A 187 -3.99 -27.94 -14.29
N ALA A 188 -4.73 -28.18 -13.21
CA ALA A 188 -6.19 -28.10 -13.21
C ALA A 188 -6.69 -26.69 -13.60
N ALA A 189 -6.00 -25.65 -13.15
CA ALA A 189 -6.31 -24.27 -13.53
C ALA A 189 -6.04 -24.02 -15.05
N LYS A 190 -4.98 -24.59 -15.61
CA LYS A 190 -4.69 -24.50 -17.07
C LYS A 190 -5.75 -25.19 -17.89
N GLU A 191 -6.19 -26.39 -17.50
CA GLU A 191 -7.24 -27.17 -18.20
C GLU A 191 -8.57 -26.39 -18.23
N LYS A 192 -8.84 -25.55 -17.22
CA LYS A 192 -10.01 -24.67 -17.15
C LYS A 192 -9.80 -23.31 -17.83
N GLY A 193 -8.63 -23.05 -18.42
CA GLY A 193 -8.33 -21.80 -19.10
C GLY A 193 -8.14 -20.59 -18.18
N LEU A 194 -7.91 -20.79 -16.88
CA LEU A 194 -7.75 -19.72 -15.89
C LEU A 194 -6.34 -19.11 -15.91
N VAL A 195 -5.36 -19.80 -16.48
CA VAL A 195 -4.02 -19.27 -16.67
C VAL A 195 -3.98 -18.46 -17.97
N ARG A 196 -3.90 -17.15 -17.82
CA ARG A 196 -3.89 -16.20 -18.93
C ARG A 196 -2.47 -15.95 -19.43
N SER A 197 -2.33 -15.68 -20.73
CA SER A 197 -1.08 -15.21 -21.32
C SER A 197 -1.20 -13.73 -21.61
N GLU A 198 -0.46 -12.92 -20.84
CA GLU A 198 -0.56 -11.47 -20.84
C GLU A 198 0.67 -10.82 -21.47
N GLY A 199 0.44 -9.74 -22.23
CA GLY A 199 1.49 -8.98 -22.92
C GLY A 199 2.05 -7.81 -22.11
N LYS A 200 2.80 -6.94 -22.80
CA LYS A 200 3.51 -5.79 -22.18
C LYS A 200 2.59 -4.76 -21.54
N GLU A 201 1.35 -4.64 -22.01
CA GLU A 201 0.38 -3.67 -21.50
C GLU A 201 -0.42 -4.16 -20.30
N TYR A 202 -0.22 -5.41 -19.89
CA TYR A 202 -0.93 -5.95 -18.74
C TYR A 202 -0.54 -5.20 -17.46
N VAL A 203 -1.54 -4.65 -16.80
CA VAL A 203 -1.41 -4.01 -15.49
C VAL A 203 -1.56 -5.07 -14.42
N MET A 204 -0.53 -5.24 -13.60
CA MET A 204 -0.49 -6.21 -12.51
C MET A 204 -1.58 -5.97 -11.48
N LYS A 205 -2.15 -7.05 -10.98
CA LYS A 205 -3.15 -7.02 -9.91
C LYS A 205 -2.59 -7.62 -8.62
N ASP A 206 -3.14 -7.19 -7.49
CA ASP A 206 -2.80 -7.78 -6.20
C ASP A 206 -3.19 -9.26 -6.18
N GLY A 207 -2.30 -10.12 -5.66
CA GLY A 207 -2.52 -11.56 -5.64
C GLY A 207 -2.28 -12.30 -6.97
N ASP A 208 -1.80 -11.63 -8.02
CA ASP A 208 -1.39 -12.34 -9.25
C ASP A 208 -0.23 -13.28 -8.96
N ILE A 209 -0.35 -14.55 -9.37
CA ILE A 209 0.75 -15.51 -9.41
C ILE A 209 1.27 -15.54 -10.84
N VAL A 210 2.57 -15.26 -11.03
CA VAL A 210 3.12 -14.95 -12.36
C VAL A 210 4.35 -15.77 -12.68
N LEU A 211 4.39 -16.26 -13.92
CA LEU A 211 5.60 -16.78 -14.54
C LEU A 211 5.97 -15.89 -15.72
N PHE A 212 7.04 -15.14 -15.60
CA PHE A 212 7.55 -14.29 -16.68
C PHE A 212 8.33 -15.14 -17.70
N ARG A 213 8.04 -14.94 -18.98
CA ARG A 213 8.80 -15.47 -20.10
C ARG A 213 9.60 -14.35 -20.71
N PHE A 214 10.90 -14.52 -20.73
CA PHE A 214 11.84 -13.55 -21.24
C PHE A 214 12.95 -14.23 -22.06
N ASN A 215 13.63 -13.43 -22.87
CA ASN A 215 14.81 -13.86 -23.63
C ASN A 215 15.87 -12.77 -23.51
N VAL A 216 17.09 -13.16 -23.11
CA VAL A 216 18.27 -12.27 -22.92
C VAL A 216 19.35 -12.70 -23.88
#